data_09d764df9ba208b05b29e22b0334f21e
#
_entry.id   09d764df9ba208b05b29e22b0334f21e
#
_cell.length_a   1.000
_cell.length_b   1.000
_cell.length_c   1.000
_cell.angle_alpha   90.00
_cell.angle_beta   90.00
_cell.angle_gamma   90.00
#
_symmetry.space_group_name_H-M   'P 1'
#
loop_
_entity.id
_entity.type
_entity.pdbx_description
1 polymer ?
#
loop_
_entity_poly.entity_id
_entity_poly.type
_entity_poly.pdbx_seq_one_letter_code
_entity_poly.pdbx_strand_id
1 'polypeptide(L)'
;MSFDQLSSLEAGRTRGSSGYTDDPDFQRLSQDLMNKLFKLNGNNQRLSGEVGHLGTRRDTPRVRERVHELIEESRSTFKDVGEGVKKVQAWEDVTVRLLAV
;
A
#
# COMPACT_ATOMS: atom_id res chain seq x y z
N MET A 1 -5.86 -3.70 -19.55
CA MET A 1 -4.59 -4.38 -19.28
C MET A 1 -4.85 -5.82 -18.89
N SER A 2 -4.25 -6.76 -19.58
CA SER A 2 -4.44 -8.17 -19.26
C SER A 2 -3.47 -8.62 -18.15
N PHE A 3 -3.87 -9.63 -17.41
CA PHE A 3 -3.00 -10.23 -16.38
C PHE A 3 -1.70 -10.77 -16.97
N ASP A 4 -1.73 -11.23 -18.21
CA ASP A 4 -0.56 -11.77 -18.90
C ASP A 4 0.51 -10.69 -19.10
N GLN A 5 0.11 -9.46 -19.38
CA GLN A 5 1.05 -8.34 -19.50
C GLN A 5 1.69 -7.99 -18.16
N LEU A 6 0.92 -8.03 -17.08
CA LEU A 6 1.44 -7.78 -15.75
C LEU A 6 2.44 -8.86 -15.34
N SER A 7 2.14 -10.11 -15.59
CA SER A 7 3.05 -11.23 -15.31
C SER A 7 4.34 -11.11 -16.12
N SER A 8 4.25 -10.71 -17.38
CA SER A 8 5.41 -10.50 -18.22
C SER A 8 6.29 -9.37 -17.74
N LEU A 9 5.68 -8.27 -17.29
CA LEU A 9 6.41 -7.14 -16.73
C LEU A 9 7.13 -7.50 -15.44
N GLU A 10 6.47 -8.24 -14.57
CA GLU A 10 7.07 -8.71 -13.32
C GLU A 10 8.23 -9.67 -13.59
N ALA A 11 8.05 -10.61 -14.48
CA ALA A 11 9.10 -11.55 -14.86
C ALA A 11 10.30 -10.82 -15.49
N GLY A 12 10.03 -9.82 -16.33
CA GLY A 12 11.07 -8.99 -16.93
C GLY A 12 11.86 -8.21 -15.89
N ARG A 13 11.19 -7.63 -14.92
CA ARG A 13 11.83 -6.92 -13.83
C ARG A 13 12.72 -7.84 -12.99
N THR A 14 12.20 -9.02 -12.67
CA THR A 14 12.92 -10.00 -11.84
C THR A 14 14.19 -10.47 -12.53
N ARG A 15 14.14 -10.67 -13.84
CA ARG A 15 15.30 -11.12 -14.61
C ARG A 15 16.32 -10.03 -14.86
N GLY A 16 15.85 -8.79 -15.08
CA GLY A 16 16.69 -7.68 -15.48
C GLY A 16 17.33 -6.91 -14.34
N SER A 17 16.85 -7.08 -13.14
CA SER A 17 17.34 -6.31 -12.01
C SER A 17 18.22 -7.13 -11.11
N SER A 18 19.50 -6.90 -11.26
CA SER A 18 20.46 -7.22 -10.21
C SER A 18 20.53 -6.01 -9.30
N GLY A 19 20.76 -6.18 -8.04
CA GLY A 19 20.94 -5.10 -7.11
C GLY A 19 19.83 -5.04 -6.06
N TYR A 20 19.10 -3.93 -5.99
CA TYR A 20 18.15 -3.73 -4.88
C TYR A 20 16.99 -4.72 -4.85
N THR A 21 16.61 -5.33 -5.97
CA THR A 21 15.54 -6.34 -5.97
C THR A 21 15.98 -7.65 -5.29
N ASP A 22 17.27 -7.90 -5.22
CA ASP A 22 17.82 -9.06 -4.51
C ASP A 22 18.11 -8.75 -3.04
N ASP A 23 17.98 -7.49 -2.63
CA ASP A 23 18.18 -7.07 -1.25
C ASP A 23 17.00 -7.54 -0.40
N PRO A 24 17.22 -8.39 0.62
CA PRO A 24 16.14 -8.87 1.48
C PRO A 24 15.41 -7.76 2.22
N ASP A 25 16.11 -6.69 2.58
CA ASP A 25 15.50 -5.56 3.28
C ASP A 25 14.58 -4.79 2.34
N PHE A 26 14.98 -4.59 1.10
CA PHE A 26 14.14 -3.96 0.08
C PHE A 26 12.89 -4.81 -0.21
N GLN A 27 13.05 -6.11 -0.35
CA GLN A 27 11.94 -7.03 -0.58
C GLN A 27 10.96 -7.01 0.59
N ARG A 28 11.47 -6.97 1.81
CA ARG A 28 10.66 -6.90 3.02
C ARG A 28 9.88 -5.60 3.08
N LEU A 29 10.52 -4.49 2.77
CA LEU A 29 9.89 -3.18 2.71
C LEU A 29 8.80 -3.14 1.65
N SER A 30 9.07 -3.64 0.46
CA SER A 30 8.09 -3.72 -0.64
C SER A 30 6.88 -4.56 -0.25
N GLN A 31 7.10 -5.71 0.35
CA GLN A 31 6.03 -6.59 0.79
C GLN A 31 5.18 -5.93 1.88
N ASP A 32 5.82 -5.26 2.83
CA ASP A 32 5.13 -4.54 3.89
C ASP A 32 4.24 -3.42 3.33
N LEU A 33 4.75 -2.66 2.36
CA LEU A 33 3.98 -1.62 1.68
C LEU A 33 2.77 -2.20 0.94
N MET A 34 2.96 -3.31 0.23
CA MET A 34 1.88 -4.00 -0.46
C MET A 34 0.78 -4.44 0.50
N ASN A 35 1.16 -5.03 1.63
CA ASN A 35 0.22 -5.48 2.65
C ASN A 35 -0.58 -4.30 3.20
N LYS A 36 0.06 -3.16 3.44
CA LYS A 36 -0.60 -1.94 3.92
C LYS A 36 -1.54 -1.36 2.88
N LEU A 37 -1.17 -1.40 1.60
CA LEU A 37 -2.05 -0.95 0.51
C LEU A 37 -3.29 -1.84 0.38
N PHE A 38 -3.14 -3.15 0.51
CA PHE A 38 -4.28 -4.07 0.52
C PHE A 38 -5.20 -3.80 1.71
N LYS A 39 -4.63 -3.52 2.87
CA LYS A 39 -5.39 -3.16 4.07
C LYS A 39 -6.18 -1.87 3.86
N LEU A 40 -5.55 -0.84 3.29
CA LEU A 40 -6.22 0.42 2.95
C LEU A 40 -7.37 0.21 1.98
N ASN A 41 -7.17 -0.59 0.95
CA ASN A 41 -8.21 -0.89 -0.01
C ASN A 41 -9.39 -1.60 0.65
N GLY A 42 -9.13 -2.58 1.51
CA GLY A 42 -10.17 -3.27 2.27
C GLY A 42 -10.92 -2.33 3.21
N ASN A 43 -10.21 -1.47 3.91
CA ASN A 43 -10.83 -0.46 4.80
C ASN A 43 -11.67 0.53 4.01
N ASN A 44 -11.21 0.93 2.83
CA ASN A 44 -11.96 1.85 1.97
C ASN A 44 -13.28 1.22 1.50
N GLN A 45 -13.27 -0.05 1.14
CA GLN A 45 -14.48 -0.77 0.76
C GLN A 45 -15.46 -0.89 1.93
N ARG A 46 -14.96 -1.22 3.11
CA ARG A 46 -15.78 -1.31 4.32
C ARG A 46 -16.35 0.05 4.70
N LEU A 47 -15.54 1.08 4.63
CA LEU A 47 -15.94 2.45 4.92
C LEU A 47 -17.05 2.92 3.97
N SER A 48 -16.92 2.63 2.69
CA SER A 48 -17.92 2.95 1.68
C SER A 48 -19.28 2.29 2.03
N GLY A 49 -19.25 1.02 2.44
CA GLY A 49 -20.45 0.30 2.87
C GLY A 49 -21.09 0.91 4.12
N GLU A 50 -20.27 1.23 5.12
CA GLU A 50 -20.78 1.78 6.39
C GLU A 50 -21.31 3.21 6.22
N VAL A 51 -20.63 4.03 5.43
CA VAL A 51 -21.06 5.41 5.13
C VAL A 51 -22.42 5.41 4.43
N GLY A 52 -22.68 4.39 3.61
CA GLY A 52 -24.00 4.22 2.96
C GLY A 52 -25.16 4.04 3.93
N HIS A 53 -24.89 3.66 5.17
CA HIS A 53 -25.93 3.52 6.21
C HIS A 53 -26.20 4.80 6.97
N LEU A 54 -25.31 5.79 6.91
CA LEU A 54 -25.47 7.06 7.62
C LEU A 54 -26.70 7.82 7.10
N GLY A 55 -27.50 8.32 8.01
CA GLY A 55 -28.73 9.03 7.67
C GLY A 55 -29.90 8.13 7.26
N THR A 56 -29.74 6.82 7.27
CA THR A 56 -30.76 5.84 6.96
C THR A 56 -31.28 5.19 8.25
N ARG A 57 -32.24 4.27 8.10
CA ARG A 57 -32.78 3.49 9.24
C ARG A 57 -31.70 2.61 9.89
N ARG A 58 -30.61 2.31 9.16
CA ARG A 58 -29.49 1.51 9.65
C ARG A 58 -28.44 2.35 10.36
N ASP A 59 -28.61 3.67 10.37
CA ASP A 59 -27.70 4.58 11.08
C ASP A 59 -27.88 4.41 12.59
N THR A 60 -26.90 3.76 13.20
CA THR A 60 -26.87 3.50 14.63
C THR A 60 -25.58 4.06 15.22
N PRO A 61 -25.52 4.28 16.54
CA PRO A 61 -24.26 4.68 17.18
C PRO A 61 -23.10 3.73 16.88
N ARG A 62 -23.40 2.44 16.75
CA ARG A 62 -22.40 1.43 16.43
C ARG A 62 -21.82 1.61 15.01
N VAL A 63 -22.69 1.96 14.05
CA VAL A 63 -22.24 2.25 12.68
C VAL A 63 -21.31 3.46 12.67
N ARG A 64 -21.67 4.51 13.39
CA ARG A 64 -20.85 5.72 13.49
C ARG A 64 -19.51 5.45 14.15
N GLU A 65 -19.50 4.65 15.20
CA GLU A 65 -18.29 4.23 15.87
C GLU A 65 -17.37 3.44 14.92
N ARG A 66 -17.95 2.53 14.14
CA ARG A 66 -17.20 1.73 13.17
C ARG A 66 -16.61 2.61 12.07
N VAL A 67 -17.37 3.59 11.57
CA VAL A 67 -16.88 4.57 10.60
C VAL A 67 -15.69 5.32 11.18
N HIS A 68 -15.79 5.78 12.41
CA HIS A 68 -14.71 6.50 13.08
C HIS A 68 -13.47 5.62 13.22
N GLU A 69 -13.61 4.38 13.64
CA GLU A 69 -12.52 3.44 13.78
C GLU A 69 -11.82 3.17 12.45
N LEU A 70 -12.60 2.97 11.38
CA LEU A 70 -12.06 2.74 10.04
C LEU A 70 -11.29 3.96 9.53
N ILE A 71 -11.80 5.16 9.78
CA ILE A 71 -11.10 6.40 9.41
C ILE A 71 -9.77 6.51 10.14
N GLU A 72 -9.77 6.29 11.46
CA GLU A 72 -8.55 6.38 12.25
C GLU A 72 -7.52 5.32 11.86
N GLU A 73 -7.95 4.09 11.62
CA GLU A 73 -7.07 3.03 11.15
C GLU A 73 -6.49 3.35 9.78
N SER A 74 -7.32 3.84 8.86
CA SER A 74 -6.87 4.23 7.53
C SER A 74 -5.88 5.37 7.57
N ARG A 75 -6.14 6.36 8.42
CA ARG A 75 -5.23 7.50 8.61
C ARG A 75 -3.85 7.05 9.10
N SER A 76 -3.83 6.16 10.09
CA SER A 76 -2.59 5.59 10.62
C SER A 76 -1.84 4.80 9.56
N THR A 77 -2.55 3.98 8.80
CA THR A 77 -1.96 3.17 7.73
C THR A 77 -1.42 4.04 6.59
N PHE A 78 -2.13 5.11 6.23
CA PHE A 78 -1.65 6.08 5.26
C PHE A 78 -0.34 6.72 5.67
N LYS A 79 -0.22 7.08 6.94
CA LYS A 79 1.01 7.65 7.49
C LYS A 79 2.16 6.65 7.33
N ASP A 80 1.93 5.39 7.69
CA ASP A 80 2.93 4.33 7.57
C ASP A 80 3.34 4.10 6.12
N VAL A 81 2.38 4.12 5.19
CA VAL A 81 2.65 3.99 3.76
C VAL A 81 3.51 5.16 3.27
N GLY A 82 3.19 6.38 3.69
CA GLY A 82 3.96 7.55 3.34
C GLY A 82 5.42 7.46 3.80
N GLU A 83 5.64 6.99 5.02
CA GLU A 83 6.98 6.76 5.54
C GLU A 83 7.71 5.66 4.76
N GLY A 84 7.00 4.58 4.40
CA GLY A 84 7.54 3.51 3.60
C GLY A 84 7.94 3.95 2.20
N VAL A 85 7.13 4.80 1.57
CA VAL A 85 7.44 5.38 0.25
C VAL A 85 8.71 6.22 0.31
N LYS A 86 8.88 7.01 1.37
CA LYS A 86 10.11 7.79 1.57
C LYS A 86 11.33 6.89 1.68
N LYS A 87 11.22 5.77 2.35
CA LYS A 87 12.30 4.79 2.46
C LYS A 87 12.66 4.19 1.09
N VAL A 88 11.66 3.87 0.28
CA VAL A 88 11.87 3.37 -1.09
C VAL A 88 12.59 4.42 -1.94
N GLN A 89 12.17 5.67 -1.86
CA GLN A 89 12.82 6.77 -2.58
C GLN A 89 14.28 6.93 -2.16
N ALA A 90 14.56 6.85 -0.86
CA ALA A 90 15.91 6.92 -0.36
C ALA A 90 16.77 5.76 -0.89
N TRP A 91 16.19 4.59 -1.02
CA TRP A 91 16.86 3.41 -1.59
C TRP A 91 17.21 3.64 -3.06
N GLU A 92 16.26 4.13 -3.85
CA GLU A 92 16.47 4.49 -5.25
C GLU A 92 17.57 5.55 -5.42
N ASP A 93 17.54 6.59 -4.60
CA ASP A 93 18.50 7.68 -4.65
C ASP A 93 19.92 7.16 -4.41
N VAL A 94 20.09 6.28 -3.44
CA VAL A 94 21.40 5.65 -3.16
C VAL A 94 21.85 4.81 -4.34
N THR A 95 20.94 4.03 -4.92
CA THR A 95 21.24 3.19 -6.09
C THR A 95 21.67 4.04 -7.29
N VAL A 96 20.94 5.12 -7.56
CA VAL A 96 21.27 6.04 -8.65
C VAL A 96 22.62 6.69 -8.42
N ARG A 97 22.94 7.12 -7.20
CA ARG A 97 24.26 7.70 -6.87
C ARG A 97 25.37 6.71 -7.09
N LEU A 98 25.19 5.46 -6.70
CA LEU A 98 26.16 4.41 -6.92
C LEU A 98 26.41 4.13 -8.40
N LEU A 99 25.36 4.20 -9.21
CA LEU A 99 25.44 4.00 -10.65
C LEU A 99 26.06 5.21 -11.38
N ALA A 100 25.89 6.40 -10.82
CA ALA A 100 26.42 7.63 -11.41
C ALA A 100 27.92 7.82 -11.19
N VAL A 101 28.52 7.05 -10.31
CA VAL A 101 29.97 7.05 -10.04
C VAL A 101 30.66 5.99 -10.87
#